data_350e765a780bbe26676ed68b01b3470c
#
_entry.id   350e765a780bbe26676ed68b01b3470c
#
_cell.length_a   1.000
_cell.length_b   1.000
_cell.length_c   1.000
_cell.angle_alpha   90.00
_cell.angle_beta   90.00
_cell.angle_gamma   90.00
#
_symmetry.space_group_name_H-M   'P 1'
#
loop_
_entity.id
_entity.type
_entity.pdbx_description
1 polymer ?
#
loop_
_entity_poly.entity_id
_entity_poly.type
_entity_poly.pdbx_seq_one_letter_code
_entity_poly.pdbx_strand_id
1 'polypeptide(L)'
;PSVSSAASDVYKRQFQSLTTALSATVGTGNIAGVATAIYIGGPGAVFWMWVSALFGMATKYAEAFLAIKYREKNANGETVGGPMYYIKNGLSKNYIIFAYLFALAGMIAALGIGNGVQVNSVSQVIESEFGISAFTVGIFIALLVALVILGGIKSIGKITSKLVPLMSAIYILGGLWIIILNYTEVTYIFNLITTSAFTSTAATGGFAGATVWMALRYGVARGVFSNEAGLGSSPIAHAAANTNN
;
A
#
# COMPACT_ATOMS: atom_id res chain seq x y z
N PRO A 1 -30.44 14.66 15.16
CA PRO A 1 -29.19 15.21 14.63
C PRO A 1 -29.48 16.11 13.44
N SER A 2 -28.91 17.32 13.44
CA SER A 2 -29.07 18.24 12.31
C SER A 2 -28.47 17.62 11.04
N VAL A 3 -28.99 17.97 9.87
CA VAL A 3 -28.47 17.50 8.54
C VAL A 3 -26.96 17.75 8.45
N SER A 4 -26.44 18.81 9.03
CA SER A 4 -25.03 19.16 9.11
C SER A 4 -24.20 18.15 9.92
N SER A 5 -24.71 17.63 11.04
CA SER A 5 -23.99 16.64 11.86
C SER A 5 -23.94 15.27 11.18
N ALA A 6 -25.03 14.86 10.51
CA ALA A 6 -25.07 13.59 9.78
C ALA A 6 -24.10 13.61 8.56
N ALA A 7 -24.04 14.72 7.82
CA ALA A 7 -23.08 14.88 6.73
C ALA A 7 -21.63 14.83 7.24
N SER A 8 -21.32 15.53 8.34
CA SER A 8 -19.99 15.50 8.97
C SER A 8 -19.57 14.08 9.37
N ASP A 9 -20.51 13.29 9.92
CA ASP A 9 -20.21 11.90 10.32
C ASP A 9 -19.98 10.97 9.11
N VAL A 10 -20.68 11.19 8.00
CA VAL A 10 -20.46 10.45 6.75
C VAL A 10 -19.07 10.74 6.19
N TYR A 11 -18.69 12.00 6.06
CA TYR A 11 -17.34 12.39 5.59
C TYR A 11 -16.24 11.84 6.48
N LYS A 12 -16.41 11.90 7.79
CA LYS A 12 -15.46 11.34 8.75
C LYS A 12 -15.24 9.85 8.56
N ARG A 13 -16.31 9.08 8.31
CA ARG A 13 -16.21 7.64 8.07
C ARG A 13 -15.61 7.32 6.72
N GLN A 14 -15.89 8.09 5.68
CA GLN A 14 -15.25 7.96 4.37
C GLN A 14 -13.75 8.24 4.47
N PHE A 15 -13.34 9.30 5.16
CA PHE A 15 -11.95 9.61 5.40
C PHE A 15 -11.23 8.51 6.19
N GLN A 16 -11.87 7.94 7.22
CA GLN A 16 -11.33 6.81 7.96
C GLN A 16 -11.15 5.57 7.09
N SER A 17 -12.09 5.27 6.20
CA SER A 17 -11.98 4.16 5.26
C SER A 17 -10.83 4.37 4.27
N LEU A 18 -10.71 5.59 3.72
CA LEU A 18 -9.60 5.96 2.83
C LEU A 18 -8.25 5.82 3.54
N THR A 19 -8.11 6.38 4.75
CA THR A 19 -6.85 6.32 5.49
C THR A 19 -6.51 4.91 5.95
N THR A 20 -7.51 4.06 6.22
CA THR A 20 -7.30 2.63 6.50
C THR A 20 -6.78 1.92 5.25
N ALA A 21 -7.34 2.18 4.07
CA ALA A 21 -6.83 1.61 2.82
C ALA A 21 -5.42 2.13 2.49
N LEU A 22 -5.15 3.42 2.73
CA LEU A 22 -3.82 4.00 2.57
C LEU A 22 -2.80 3.42 3.55
N SER A 23 -3.19 3.08 4.77
CA SER A 23 -2.29 2.47 5.75
C SER A 23 -1.79 1.08 5.34
N ALA A 24 -2.58 0.36 4.54
CA ALA A 24 -2.14 -0.88 3.94
C ALA A 24 -1.18 -0.65 2.76
N THR A 25 -1.42 0.41 1.98
CA THR A 25 -0.69 0.70 0.74
C THR A 25 0.63 1.43 0.99
N VAL A 26 0.66 2.37 1.96
CA VAL A 26 1.83 3.21 2.26
C VAL A 26 2.60 2.62 3.43
N GLY A 27 3.80 2.11 3.18
CA GLY A 27 4.64 1.48 4.18
C GLY A 27 6.12 1.46 3.79
N THR A 28 6.93 0.66 4.49
CA THR A 28 8.37 0.53 4.23
C THR A 28 8.67 0.01 2.82
N GLY A 29 7.73 -0.70 2.19
CA GLY A 29 7.82 -1.12 0.80
C GLY A 29 7.97 0.03 -0.20
N ASN A 30 7.39 1.20 0.10
CA ASN A 30 7.47 2.39 -0.73
C ASN A 30 8.82 3.12 -0.58
N ILE A 31 9.61 2.77 0.42
CA ILE A 31 10.94 3.34 0.69
C ILE A 31 12.01 2.31 0.34
N ALA A 32 12.21 1.30 1.19
CA ALA A 32 13.23 0.27 1.00
C ALA A 32 13.01 -0.55 -0.27
N GLY A 33 11.76 -0.86 -0.59
CA GLY A 33 11.43 -1.60 -1.80
C GLY A 33 11.68 -0.82 -3.08
N VAL A 34 11.41 0.49 -3.11
CA VAL A 34 11.72 1.35 -4.25
C VAL A 34 13.23 1.48 -4.41
N ALA A 35 13.97 1.70 -3.32
CA ALA A 35 15.44 1.73 -3.32
C ALA A 35 16.03 0.42 -3.88
N THR A 36 15.50 -0.73 -3.47
CA THR A 36 15.90 -2.05 -4.00
C THR A 36 15.62 -2.18 -5.50
N ALA A 37 14.44 -1.71 -5.95
CA ALA A 37 14.09 -1.76 -7.38
C ALA A 37 15.03 -0.88 -8.22
N ILE A 38 15.42 0.28 -7.71
CA ILE A 38 16.39 1.17 -8.37
C ILE A 38 17.79 0.53 -8.37
N TYR A 39 18.20 -0.07 -7.26
CA TYR A 39 19.50 -0.72 -7.16
C TYR A 39 19.66 -1.89 -8.15
N ILE A 40 18.66 -2.75 -8.28
CA ILE A 40 18.70 -3.93 -9.14
C ILE A 40 18.27 -3.61 -10.59
N GLY A 41 17.19 -2.87 -10.75
CA GLY A 41 16.58 -2.54 -12.04
C GLY A 41 17.11 -1.26 -12.69
N GLY A 42 17.98 -0.53 -11.99
CA GLY A 42 18.49 0.76 -12.43
C GLY A 42 17.46 1.89 -12.33
N PRO A 43 17.82 3.13 -12.67
CA PRO A 43 16.94 4.29 -12.64
C PRO A 43 15.67 4.13 -13.49
N GLY A 44 15.74 3.38 -14.58
CA GLY A 44 14.60 3.08 -15.46
C GLY A 44 13.45 2.33 -14.75
N ALA A 45 13.71 1.64 -13.64
CA ALA A 45 12.67 1.01 -12.84
C ALA A 45 11.63 2.03 -12.33
N VAL A 46 12.04 3.26 -12.04
CA VAL A 46 11.13 4.34 -11.60
C VAL A 46 10.12 4.68 -12.68
N PHE A 47 10.55 4.77 -13.94
CA PHE A 47 9.64 4.99 -15.07
C PHE A 47 8.56 3.90 -15.14
N TRP A 48 8.95 2.64 -15.04
CA TRP A 48 8.01 1.52 -15.11
C TRP A 48 7.10 1.43 -13.87
N MET A 49 7.55 1.94 -12.71
CA MET A 49 6.66 2.14 -11.55
C MET A 49 5.59 3.19 -11.85
N TRP A 50 5.92 4.30 -12.50
CA TRP A 50 4.92 5.31 -12.90
C TRP A 50 3.91 4.75 -13.89
N VAL A 51 4.36 4.02 -14.91
CA VAL A 51 3.47 3.35 -15.87
C VAL A 51 2.55 2.36 -15.17
N SER A 52 3.09 1.54 -14.28
CA SER A 52 2.30 0.60 -13.46
C SER A 52 1.25 1.32 -12.60
N ALA A 53 1.59 2.48 -12.03
CA ALA A 53 0.67 3.26 -11.21
C ALA A 53 -0.53 3.81 -12.02
N LEU A 54 -0.33 4.21 -13.28
CA LEU A 54 -1.42 4.65 -14.16
C LEU A 54 -2.47 3.56 -14.36
N PHE A 55 -2.05 2.32 -14.64
CA PHE A 55 -2.95 1.18 -14.72
C PHE A 55 -3.54 0.81 -13.36
N GLY A 56 -2.73 0.95 -12.31
CA GLY A 56 -3.13 0.72 -10.94
C GLY A 56 -4.29 1.60 -10.48
N MET A 57 -4.37 2.85 -10.92
CA MET A 57 -5.50 3.75 -10.59
C MET A 57 -6.84 3.19 -11.07
N ALA A 58 -6.91 2.71 -12.31
CA ALA A 58 -8.13 2.11 -12.86
C ALA A 58 -8.52 0.83 -12.10
N THR A 59 -7.54 -0.01 -11.78
CA THR A 59 -7.75 -1.23 -11.01
C THR A 59 -8.25 -0.92 -9.60
N LYS A 60 -7.65 0.03 -8.89
CA LYS A 60 -8.09 0.47 -7.55
C LYS A 60 -9.51 1.02 -7.57
N TYR A 61 -9.85 1.81 -8.58
CA TYR A 61 -11.22 2.31 -8.73
C TYR A 61 -12.22 1.16 -8.87
N ALA A 62 -11.94 0.21 -9.76
CA ALA A 62 -12.80 -0.96 -9.96
C ALA A 62 -12.94 -1.80 -8.68
N GLU A 63 -11.84 -2.06 -7.97
CA GLU A 63 -11.84 -2.79 -6.70
C GLU A 63 -12.69 -2.10 -5.63
N ALA A 64 -12.54 -0.79 -5.46
CA ALA A 64 -13.31 -0.02 -4.48
C ALA A 64 -14.81 0.00 -4.81
N PHE A 65 -15.15 0.19 -6.10
CA PHE A 65 -16.52 0.16 -6.57
C PHE A 65 -17.18 -1.20 -6.34
N LEU A 66 -16.50 -2.29 -6.73
CA LEU A 66 -17.02 -3.65 -6.54
C LEU A 66 -17.16 -4.01 -5.06
N ALA A 67 -16.24 -3.55 -4.20
CA ALA A 67 -16.31 -3.77 -2.77
C ALA A 67 -17.55 -3.16 -2.15
N ILE A 68 -17.95 -1.96 -2.57
CA ILE A 68 -19.16 -1.28 -2.09
C ILE A 68 -20.41 -1.92 -2.69
N LYS A 69 -20.38 -2.25 -3.98
CA LYS A 69 -21.54 -2.81 -4.70
C LYS A 69 -21.97 -4.18 -4.16
N TYR A 70 -21.02 -5.03 -3.82
CA TYR A 70 -21.25 -6.42 -3.41
C TYR A 70 -21.00 -6.72 -1.94
N ARG A 71 -20.92 -5.68 -1.10
CA ARG A 71 -20.78 -5.83 0.35
C ARG A 71 -22.01 -6.46 0.99
N GLU A 72 -21.80 -7.13 2.12
CA GLU A 72 -22.84 -7.75 2.93
C GLU A 72 -22.80 -7.23 4.36
N LYS A 73 -23.82 -7.57 5.15
CA LYS A 73 -23.79 -7.42 6.60
C LYS A 73 -23.54 -8.78 7.23
N ASN A 74 -22.56 -8.84 8.14
CA ASN A 74 -22.34 -10.06 8.92
C ASN A 74 -23.41 -10.25 10.03
N ALA A 75 -23.33 -11.36 10.75
CA ALA A 75 -24.26 -11.67 11.84
C ALA A 75 -24.28 -10.60 12.95
N ASN A 76 -23.22 -9.81 13.10
CA ASN A 76 -23.09 -8.73 14.07
C ASN A 76 -23.60 -7.39 13.52
N GLY A 77 -24.15 -7.36 12.29
CA GLY A 77 -24.63 -6.13 11.64
C GLY A 77 -23.53 -5.24 11.05
N GLU A 78 -22.25 -5.69 11.06
CA GLU A 78 -21.15 -4.96 10.50
C GLU A 78 -21.08 -5.17 8.98
N THR A 79 -20.70 -4.10 8.25
CA THR A 79 -20.52 -4.18 6.80
C THR A 79 -19.18 -4.83 6.47
N VAL A 80 -19.23 -5.90 5.70
CA VAL A 80 -18.08 -6.69 5.24
C VAL A 80 -18.08 -6.80 3.72
N GLY A 81 -16.92 -6.85 3.10
CA GLY A 81 -16.78 -6.93 1.65
C GLY A 81 -15.33 -7.22 1.24
N GLY A 82 -15.06 -7.05 -0.04
CA GLY A 82 -13.77 -7.34 -0.63
C GLY A 82 -13.86 -8.42 -1.70
N PRO A 83 -12.72 -8.92 -2.23
CA PRO A 83 -12.71 -9.84 -3.35
C PRO A 83 -13.56 -11.10 -3.15
N MET A 84 -13.50 -11.71 -1.96
CA MET A 84 -14.29 -12.89 -1.66
C MET A 84 -15.80 -12.63 -1.77
N TYR A 85 -16.27 -11.42 -1.46
CA TYR A 85 -17.68 -11.06 -1.53
C TYR A 85 -18.12 -10.71 -2.95
N TYR A 86 -17.34 -9.92 -3.70
CA TYR A 86 -17.76 -9.61 -5.06
C TYR A 86 -17.59 -10.79 -6.02
N ILE A 87 -16.70 -11.75 -5.75
CA ILE A 87 -16.66 -13.02 -6.47
C ILE A 87 -17.92 -13.85 -6.13
N LYS A 88 -18.23 -13.98 -4.84
CA LYS A 88 -19.41 -14.75 -4.37
C LYS A 88 -20.72 -14.18 -4.91
N ASN A 89 -20.89 -12.85 -4.87
CA ASN A 89 -22.17 -12.19 -5.15
C ASN A 89 -22.27 -11.67 -6.58
N GLY A 90 -21.16 -11.46 -7.26
CA GLY A 90 -21.11 -10.88 -8.60
C GLY A 90 -20.96 -11.91 -9.72
N LEU A 91 -20.51 -13.11 -9.40
CA LEU A 91 -20.32 -14.21 -10.38
C LEU A 91 -21.32 -15.33 -10.14
N SER A 92 -21.42 -16.25 -11.13
CA SER A 92 -22.26 -17.43 -10.98
C SER A 92 -21.73 -18.38 -9.87
N LYS A 93 -22.62 -19.22 -9.32
CA LYS A 93 -22.28 -20.16 -8.23
C LYS A 93 -21.08 -21.07 -8.52
N ASN A 94 -20.82 -21.35 -9.78
CA ASN A 94 -19.69 -22.18 -10.20
C ASN A 94 -18.32 -21.57 -9.85
N TYR A 95 -18.25 -20.24 -9.67
CA TYR A 95 -17.02 -19.50 -9.35
C TYR A 95 -16.79 -19.30 -7.85
N ILE A 96 -17.69 -19.78 -6.97
CA ILE A 96 -17.60 -19.55 -5.52
C ILE A 96 -16.29 -20.11 -4.92
N ILE A 97 -15.72 -21.13 -5.54
CA ILE A 97 -14.44 -21.71 -5.12
C ILE A 97 -13.32 -20.67 -5.13
N PHE A 98 -13.33 -19.72 -6.10
CA PHE A 98 -12.33 -18.66 -6.15
C PHE A 98 -12.48 -17.66 -5.01
N ALA A 99 -13.68 -17.45 -4.47
CA ALA A 99 -13.89 -16.64 -3.27
C ALA A 99 -13.20 -17.26 -2.05
N TYR A 100 -13.35 -18.56 -1.87
CA TYR A 100 -12.69 -19.28 -0.77
C TYR A 100 -11.17 -19.36 -0.96
N LEU A 101 -10.69 -19.61 -2.18
CA LEU A 101 -9.25 -19.61 -2.50
C LEU A 101 -8.63 -18.24 -2.23
N PHE A 102 -9.30 -17.16 -2.63
CA PHE A 102 -8.84 -15.81 -2.33
C PHE A 102 -8.78 -15.55 -0.81
N ALA A 103 -9.83 -15.93 -0.08
CA ALA A 103 -9.88 -15.75 1.37
C ALA A 103 -8.73 -16.50 2.08
N LEU A 104 -8.49 -17.75 1.69
CA LEU A 104 -7.40 -18.57 2.22
C LEU A 104 -6.03 -17.98 1.87
N ALA A 105 -5.81 -17.64 0.60
CA ALA A 105 -4.55 -17.04 0.14
C ALA A 105 -4.29 -15.68 0.82
N GLY A 106 -5.32 -14.86 0.98
CA GLY A 106 -5.24 -13.57 1.69
C GLY A 106 -4.88 -13.74 3.16
N MET A 107 -5.43 -14.74 3.84
CA MET A 107 -5.11 -15.06 5.22
C MET A 107 -3.63 -15.47 5.37
N ILE A 108 -3.11 -16.32 4.47
CA ILE A 108 -1.71 -16.75 4.46
C ILE A 108 -0.79 -15.54 4.14
N ALA A 109 -1.16 -14.73 3.15
CA ALA A 109 -0.39 -13.54 2.77
C ALA A 109 -0.29 -12.51 3.91
N ALA A 110 -1.35 -12.33 4.69
CA ALA A 110 -1.37 -11.41 5.82
C ALA A 110 -0.34 -11.78 6.90
N LEU A 111 -0.06 -13.06 7.10
CA LEU A 111 0.94 -13.52 8.07
C LEU A 111 2.37 -13.17 7.65
N GLY A 112 2.68 -13.25 6.36
CA GLY A 112 4.03 -13.01 5.83
C GLY A 112 4.25 -11.60 5.32
N ILE A 113 3.63 -11.26 4.21
CA ILE A 113 3.89 -10.01 3.47
C ILE A 113 3.37 -8.78 4.22
N GLY A 114 2.18 -8.89 4.83
CA GLY A 114 1.54 -7.77 5.51
C GLY A 114 2.32 -7.31 6.75
N ASN A 115 2.72 -8.23 7.61
CA ASN A 115 3.35 -7.93 8.90
C ASN A 115 4.86 -8.17 8.90
N GLY A 116 5.31 -9.35 8.44
CA GLY A 116 6.70 -9.76 8.57
C GLY A 116 7.69 -8.82 7.88
N VAL A 117 7.41 -8.43 6.64
CA VAL A 117 8.28 -7.52 5.87
C VAL A 117 8.35 -6.14 6.51
N GLN A 118 7.22 -5.59 6.98
CA GLN A 118 7.16 -4.26 7.58
C GLN A 118 7.94 -4.22 8.89
N VAL A 119 7.67 -5.17 9.80
CA VAL A 119 8.35 -5.24 11.10
C VAL A 119 9.85 -5.49 10.92
N ASN A 120 10.23 -6.40 10.02
CA ASN A 120 11.64 -6.67 9.73
C ASN A 120 12.38 -5.42 9.23
N SER A 121 11.80 -4.67 8.30
CA SER A 121 12.43 -3.44 7.79
C SER A 121 12.63 -2.39 8.89
N VAL A 122 11.63 -2.18 9.74
CA VAL A 122 11.74 -1.24 10.87
C VAL A 122 12.77 -1.72 11.89
N SER A 123 12.73 -3.01 12.25
CA SER A 123 13.63 -3.58 13.24
C SER A 123 15.09 -3.52 12.80
N GLN A 124 15.37 -3.81 11.52
CA GLN A 124 16.74 -3.73 10.99
C GLN A 124 17.31 -2.31 11.03
N VAL A 125 16.50 -1.30 10.67
CA VAL A 125 16.95 0.10 10.74
C VAL A 125 17.23 0.51 12.17
N ILE A 126 16.35 0.17 13.11
CA ILE A 126 16.57 0.51 14.52
C ILE A 126 17.78 -0.22 15.09
N GLU A 127 18.00 -1.47 14.71
CA GLU A 127 19.17 -2.24 15.14
C GLU A 127 20.48 -1.63 14.59
N SER A 128 20.49 -1.26 13.30
CA SER A 128 21.68 -0.68 12.67
C SER A 128 22.04 0.71 13.18
N GLU A 129 21.04 1.55 13.46
CA GLU A 129 21.27 2.95 13.84
C GLU A 129 21.39 3.15 15.35
N PHE A 130 20.66 2.36 16.14
CA PHE A 130 20.59 2.54 17.60
C PHE A 130 21.14 1.36 18.40
N GLY A 131 21.55 0.26 17.76
CA GLY A 131 22.07 -0.94 18.43
C GLY A 131 21.03 -1.70 19.25
N ILE A 132 19.73 -1.43 19.07
CA ILE A 132 18.66 -2.13 19.79
C ILE A 132 18.32 -3.40 19.03
N SER A 133 18.35 -4.56 19.69
CA SER A 133 18.12 -5.83 18.99
C SER A 133 16.77 -5.88 18.28
N ALA A 134 16.74 -6.43 17.06
CA ALA A 134 15.53 -6.57 16.26
C ALA A 134 14.41 -7.30 17.01
N PHE A 135 14.73 -8.25 17.87
CA PHE A 135 13.77 -8.96 18.71
C PHE A 135 13.05 -8.04 19.69
N THR A 136 13.79 -7.17 20.38
CA THR A 136 13.21 -6.18 21.32
C THR A 136 12.28 -5.20 20.59
N VAL A 137 12.73 -4.70 19.44
CA VAL A 137 11.91 -3.82 18.58
C VAL A 137 10.64 -4.53 18.12
N GLY A 138 10.77 -5.79 17.71
CA GLY A 138 9.63 -6.62 17.27
C GLY A 138 8.58 -6.79 18.37
N ILE A 139 8.99 -7.07 19.61
CA ILE A 139 8.06 -7.16 20.75
C ILE A 139 7.33 -5.82 20.97
N PHE A 140 8.06 -4.71 20.97
CA PHE A 140 7.48 -3.39 21.17
C PHE A 140 6.45 -3.05 20.10
N ILE A 141 6.77 -3.29 18.82
CA ILE A 141 5.84 -3.10 17.70
C ILE A 141 4.62 -4.01 17.85
N ALA A 142 4.81 -5.29 18.22
CA ALA A 142 3.71 -6.23 18.39
C ALA A 142 2.73 -5.76 19.48
N LEU A 143 3.22 -5.23 20.60
CA LEU A 143 2.38 -4.66 21.66
C LEU A 143 1.60 -3.44 21.18
N LEU A 144 2.24 -2.50 20.46
CA LEU A 144 1.56 -1.33 19.91
C LEU A 144 0.47 -1.73 18.91
N VAL A 145 0.77 -2.67 18.02
CA VAL A 145 -0.19 -3.17 17.02
C VAL A 145 -1.36 -3.88 17.70
N ALA A 146 -1.08 -4.71 18.72
CA ALA A 146 -2.13 -5.40 19.49
C ALA A 146 -3.11 -4.41 20.12
N LEU A 147 -2.63 -3.33 20.74
CA LEU A 147 -3.50 -2.28 21.33
C LEU A 147 -4.44 -1.65 20.30
N VAL A 148 -4.00 -1.53 19.06
CA VAL A 148 -4.83 -0.96 17.97
C VAL A 148 -5.84 -1.98 17.46
N ILE A 149 -5.39 -3.22 17.20
CA ILE A 149 -6.21 -4.27 16.57
C ILE A 149 -7.30 -4.80 17.51
N LEU A 150 -7.02 -4.90 18.80
CA LEU A 150 -8.01 -5.37 19.80
C LEU A 150 -9.27 -4.48 19.85
N GLY A 151 -9.16 -3.21 19.45
CA GLY A 151 -10.32 -2.30 19.32
C GLY A 151 -11.11 -2.48 18.01
N GLY A 152 -10.74 -3.42 17.13
CA GLY A 152 -11.41 -3.73 15.87
C GLY A 152 -11.28 -2.62 14.81
N ILE A 153 -12.07 -2.74 13.74
CA ILE A 153 -12.00 -1.85 12.56
C ILE A 153 -12.23 -0.37 12.91
N LYS A 154 -13.03 -0.10 13.94
CA LYS A 154 -13.31 1.28 14.41
C LYS A 154 -12.06 1.91 15.04
N SER A 155 -11.33 1.15 15.84
CA SER A 155 -10.07 1.60 16.46
C SER A 155 -9.00 1.82 15.38
N ILE A 156 -8.84 0.88 14.46
CA ILE A 156 -7.94 0.98 13.32
C ILE A 156 -8.25 2.26 12.54
N GLY A 157 -9.49 2.48 12.12
CA GLY A 157 -9.88 3.67 11.36
C GLY A 157 -9.63 4.98 12.10
N LYS A 158 -9.81 5.02 13.43
CA LYS A 158 -9.55 6.21 14.25
C LYS A 158 -8.05 6.54 14.32
N ILE A 159 -7.20 5.53 14.42
CA ILE A 159 -5.74 5.72 14.53
C ILE A 159 -5.16 6.05 13.16
N THR A 160 -5.51 5.31 12.13
CA THR A 160 -5.02 5.53 10.76
C THR A 160 -5.42 6.91 10.23
N SER A 161 -6.61 7.42 10.58
CA SER A 161 -7.06 8.76 10.18
C SER A 161 -6.18 9.89 10.70
N LYS A 162 -5.37 9.66 11.73
CA LYS A 162 -4.39 10.62 12.25
C LYS A 162 -2.97 10.30 11.80
N LEU A 163 -2.60 9.03 11.90
CA LEU A 163 -1.23 8.57 11.66
C LEU A 163 -0.86 8.66 10.17
N VAL A 164 -1.74 8.25 9.27
CA VAL A 164 -1.45 8.22 7.83
C VAL A 164 -1.22 9.62 7.24
N PRO A 165 -2.06 10.63 7.51
CA PRO A 165 -1.77 11.99 7.04
C PRO A 165 -0.47 12.55 7.58
N LEU A 166 -0.17 12.32 8.86
CA LEU A 166 1.08 12.78 9.48
C LEU A 166 2.29 12.11 8.83
N MET A 167 2.27 10.80 8.68
CA MET A 167 3.32 10.01 8.04
C MET A 167 3.54 10.46 6.59
N SER A 168 2.46 10.64 5.83
CA SER A 168 2.53 11.11 4.45
C SER A 168 3.08 12.53 4.35
N ALA A 169 2.68 13.42 5.25
CA ALA A 169 3.19 14.79 5.29
C ALA A 169 4.70 14.81 5.57
N ILE A 170 5.18 14.07 6.57
CA ILE A 170 6.61 13.99 6.88
C ILE A 170 7.40 13.47 5.67
N TYR A 171 6.92 12.41 5.02
CA TYR A 171 7.59 11.83 3.87
C TYR A 171 7.62 12.77 2.66
N ILE A 172 6.48 13.39 2.34
CA ILE A 172 6.37 14.34 1.21
C ILE A 172 7.23 15.57 1.46
N LEU A 173 7.15 16.17 2.65
CA LEU A 173 7.94 17.35 2.99
C LEU A 173 9.44 17.04 2.98
N GLY A 174 9.85 15.89 3.52
CA GLY A 174 11.24 15.43 3.48
C GLY A 174 11.73 15.20 2.04
N GLY A 175 10.92 14.56 1.20
CA GLY A 175 11.23 14.35 -0.21
C GLY A 175 11.33 15.66 -0.99
N LEU A 176 10.40 16.58 -0.78
CA LEU A 176 10.44 17.92 -1.40
C LEU A 176 11.67 18.70 -0.94
N TRP A 177 12.02 18.63 0.34
CA TRP A 177 13.24 19.25 0.87
C TRP A 177 14.49 18.76 0.16
N ILE A 178 14.64 17.45 -0.03
CA ILE A 178 15.76 16.86 -0.77
C ILE A 178 15.78 17.34 -2.22
N ILE A 179 14.63 17.40 -2.89
CA ILE A 179 14.51 17.86 -4.28
C ILE A 179 14.92 19.35 -4.38
N ILE A 180 14.49 20.18 -3.43
CA ILE A 180 14.84 21.61 -3.40
C ILE A 180 16.34 21.80 -3.21
N LEU A 181 16.98 21.04 -2.31
CA LEU A 181 18.42 21.11 -2.10
C LEU A 181 19.23 20.67 -3.33
N ASN A 182 18.66 19.82 -4.18
CA ASN A 182 19.30 19.26 -5.35
C ASN A 182 18.58 19.66 -6.65
N TYR A 183 17.98 20.86 -6.70
CA TYR A 183 17.13 21.25 -7.83
C TYR A 183 17.86 21.27 -9.17
N THR A 184 19.17 21.50 -9.18
CA THR A 184 20.02 21.51 -10.39
C THR A 184 20.12 20.12 -11.04
N GLU A 185 20.00 19.06 -10.24
CA GLU A 185 20.10 17.68 -10.69
C GLU A 185 18.77 17.13 -11.23
N VAL A 186 17.63 17.79 -10.97
CA VAL A 186 16.30 17.28 -11.28
C VAL A 186 16.16 16.94 -12.77
N THR A 187 16.61 17.85 -13.65
CA THR A 187 16.51 17.63 -15.10
C THR A 187 17.38 16.45 -15.54
N TYR A 188 18.60 16.36 -15.01
CA TYR A 188 19.49 15.25 -15.29
C TYR A 188 18.90 13.91 -14.83
N ILE A 189 18.38 13.85 -13.61
CA ILE A 189 17.77 12.63 -13.03
C ILE A 189 16.52 12.23 -13.81
N PHE A 190 15.67 13.17 -14.23
CA PHE A 190 14.50 12.87 -15.05
C PHE A 190 14.91 12.26 -16.42
N ASN A 191 15.91 12.83 -17.08
CA ASN A 191 16.44 12.28 -18.31
C ASN A 191 17.07 10.89 -18.09
N LEU A 192 17.78 10.71 -16.99
CA LEU A 192 18.38 9.41 -16.63
C LEU A 192 17.29 8.34 -16.43
N ILE A 193 16.22 8.64 -15.73
CA ILE A 193 15.08 7.73 -15.50
C ILE A 193 14.43 7.34 -16.83
N THR A 194 14.12 8.31 -17.68
CA THR A 194 13.43 8.07 -18.95
C THR A 194 14.30 7.32 -19.94
N THR A 195 15.58 7.67 -20.06
CA THR A 195 16.51 7.00 -20.95
C THR A 195 16.81 5.57 -20.51
N SER A 196 17.07 5.38 -19.21
CA SER A 196 17.40 4.06 -18.64
C SER A 196 16.19 3.10 -18.65
N ALA A 197 14.99 3.59 -18.87
CA ALA A 197 13.82 2.73 -19.03
C ALA A 197 13.84 1.92 -20.34
N PHE A 198 14.56 2.41 -21.35
CA PHE A 198 14.61 1.83 -22.70
C PHE A 198 16.02 1.47 -23.17
N THR A 199 17.04 1.73 -22.35
CA THR A 199 18.44 1.40 -22.63
C THR A 199 19.05 0.63 -21.46
N SER A 200 20.05 -0.20 -21.73
CA SER A 200 20.81 -0.88 -20.67
C SER A 200 21.65 0.13 -19.90
N THR A 201 21.58 0.07 -18.58
CA THR A 201 22.40 0.91 -17.70
C THR A 201 23.66 0.14 -17.32
N ALA A 202 24.81 0.71 -17.62
CA ALA A 202 26.09 0.13 -17.21
C ALA A 202 26.23 0.10 -15.68
N ALA A 203 27.06 -0.80 -15.17
CA ALA A 203 27.38 -0.90 -13.75
C ALA A 203 28.21 0.32 -13.31
N THR A 204 27.55 1.44 -13.07
CA THR A 204 28.16 2.70 -12.65
C THR A 204 27.33 3.31 -11.50
N GLY A 205 27.97 4.10 -10.66
CA GLY A 205 27.28 4.88 -9.64
C GLY A 205 26.51 4.07 -8.59
N GLY A 206 26.94 2.83 -8.29
CA GLY A 206 26.32 1.99 -7.28
C GLY A 206 25.18 1.07 -7.80
N PHE A 207 24.89 1.07 -9.11
CA PHE A 207 23.96 0.14 -9.73
C PHE A 207 24.65 -1.16 -10.16
N ALA A 208 23.91 -2.29 -10.07
CA ALA A 208 24.43 -3.62 -10.43
C ALA A 208 24.54 -3.87 -11.95
N GLY A 209 24.32 -2.83 -12.80
CA GLY A 209 24.22 -2.97 -14.25
C GLY A 209 22.86 -3.56 -14.65
N ALA A 210 21.91 -2.69 -15.01
CA ALA A 210 20.55 -3.11 -15.31
C ALA A 210 20.30 -3.19 -16.82
N THR A 211 19.65 -4.27 -17.26
CA THR A 211 19.05 -4.38 -18.59
C THR A 211 17.67 -3.73 -18.62
N VAL A 212 17.19 -3.40 -19.82
CA VAL A 212 15.80 -2.92 -20.03
C VAL A 212 14.78 -3.88 -19.41
N TRP A 213 15.02 -5.18 -19.52
CA TRP A 213 14.16 -6.21 -18.92
C TRP A 213 14.14 -6.15 -17.39
N MET A 214 15.29 -5.90 -16.78
CA MET A 214 15.38 -5.75 -15.32
C MET A 214 14.65 -4.47 -14.87
N ALA A 215 14.85 -3.35 -15.57
CA ALA A 215 14.14 -2.11 -15.29
C ALA A 215 12.60 -2.31 -15.34
N LEU A 216 12.11 -2.93 -16.41
CA LEU A 216 10.69 -3.24 -16.58
C LEU A 216 10.19 -4.19 -15.49
N ARG A 217 10.86 -5.32 -15.27
CA ARG A 217 10.45 -6.35 -14.31
C ARG A 217 10.40 -5.81 -12.89
N TYR A 218 11.47 -5.19 -12.43
CA TYR A 218 11.54 -4.67 -11.07
C TYR A 218 10.69 -3.41 -10.89
N GLY A 219 10.59 -2.56 -11.91
CA GLY A 219 9.71 -1.40 -11.90
C GLY A 219 8.23 -1.77 -11.79
N VAL A 220 7.74 -2.65 -12.67
CA VAL A 220 6.35 -3.09 -12.64
C VAL A 220 6.04 -3.88 -11.38
N ALA A 221 6.88 -4.85 -11.03
CA ALA A 221 6.67 -5.67 -9.83
C ALA A 221 6.61 -4.80 -8.55
N ARG A 222 7.52 -3.83 -8.44
CA ARG A 222 7.53 -2.92 -7.30
C ARG A 222 6.39 -1.90 -7.35
N GLY A 223 6.00 -1.42 -8.53
CA GLY A 223 4.84 -0.56 -8.72
C GLY A 223 3.56 -1.23 -8.24
N VAL A 224 3.28 -2.45 -8.69
CA VAL A 224 2.11 -3.25 -8.25
C VAL A 224 2.14 -3.52 -6.75
N PHE A 225 3.30 -3.92 -6.21
CA PHE A 225 3.45 -4.15 -4.77
C PHE A 225 3.25 -2.88 -3.95
N SER A 226 3.74 -1.74 -4.45
CA SER A 226 3.69 -0.45 -3.75
C SER A 226 2.29 0.15 -3.74
N ASN A 227 1.54 0.05 -4.84
CA ASN A 227 0.18 0.58 -4.94
C ASN A 227 -0.91 -0.43 -4.54
N GLU A 228 -0.55 -1.70 -4.37
CA GLU A 228 -1.47 -2.81 -4.03
C GLU A 228 -2.71 -2.94 -4.96
N ALA A 229 -2.64 -2.42 -6.18
CA ALA A 229 -3.74 -2.53 -7.13
C ALA A 229 -3.86 -3.97 -7.62
N GLY A 230 -5.05 -4.54 -7.51
CA GLY A 230 -5.32 -5.93 -7.88
C GLY A 230 -4.99 -6.97 -6.79
N LEU A 231 -4.44 -6.56 -5.64
CA LEU A 231 -4.12 -7.48 -4.53
C LEU A 231 -5.31 -7.74 -3.60
N GLY A 232 -6.35 -6.90 -3.65
CA GLY A 232 -7.60 -7.14 -2.91
C GLY A 232 -7.60 -6.71 -1.44
N SER A 233 -6.52 -6.17 -0.91
CA SER A 233 -6.44 -5.66 0.47
C SER A 233 -7.28 -4.39 0.67
N SER A 234 -7.13 -3.43 -0.22
CA SER A 234 -7.84 -2.15 -0.21
C SER A 234 -9.36 -2.27 -0.27
N PRO A 235 -9.97 -3.10 -1.13
CA PRO A 235 -11.41 -3.26 -1.19
C PRO A 235 -12.03 -3.80 0.11
N ILE A 236 -11.30 -4.55 0.93
CA ILE A 236 -11.77 -5.00 2.25
C ILE A 236 -11.98 -3.79 3.16
N ALA A 237 -11.05 -2.84 3.17
CA ALA A 237 -11.16 -1.61 3.94
C ALA A 237 -12.25 -0.68 3.39
N HIS A 238 -12.38 -0.56 2.07
CA HIS A 238 -13.41 0.27 1.42
C HIS A 238 -14.82 -0.22 1.63
N ALA A 239 -15.03 -1.52 1.79
CA ALA A 239 -16.35 -2.08 2.08
C ALA A 239 -16.98 -1.50 3.36
N ALA A 240 -16.15 -1.12 4.35
CA ALA A 240 -16.60 -0.51 5.59
C ALA A 240 -16.98 0.99 5.46
N ALA A 241 -16.78 1.61 4.26
CA ALA A 241 -17.12 3.00 4.02
C ALA A 241 -18.64 3.23 4.14
N ASN A 242 -19.03 4.32 4.79
CA ASN A 242 -20.43 4.73 4.87
C ASN A 242 -20.77 5.62 3.65
N THR A 243 -21.30 4.99 2.62
CA THR A 243 -21.76 5.66 1.40
C THR A 243 -23.08 5.07 0.95
N ASN A 244 -23.93 5.89 0.36
CA ASN A 244 -25.20 5.50 -0.22
C ASN A 244 -25.12 5.21 -1.72
N ASN A 245 -23.95 5.37 -2.32
CA ASN A 245 -23.65 5.12 -3.74
C ASN A 245 -22.69 3.96 -3.89
#